data_9a4096b20b95601a0c1eb2a8200ae7c2
#
_entry.id   9a4096b20b95601a0c1eb2a8200ae7c2
#
_cell.length_a   1.000
_cell.length_b   1.000
_cell.length_c   1.000
_cell.angle_alpha   90.00
_cell.angle_beta   90.00
_cell.angle_gamma   90.00
#
_symmetry.space_group_name_H-M   'P 1'
#
loop_
_entity.id
_entity.type
_entity.pdbx_description
1 polymer ?
#
loop_
_entity_poly.entity_id
_entity_poly.type
_entity_poly.pdbx_seq_one_letter_code
_entity_poly.pdbx_strand_id
1 'polypeptide(L)'
;ATEKDSEEVGAALLTGFDPRSPLFDLPVLAQAARSLAAAAGVARGAREGIEVVVDLAGTPAAPYYTGLTFALDARGGGGSLAGGGRYDGLLGRFGPDAPAVGFCIGLGALATAIEAAGPGAPAANRPFRIATVKGRLLGKTLDLLRAAGADFPESDGRRLLVPDRSGRFELLLLKDDDVPTYVAFGGADAGVVGSDRIEESGEEVCAPLELPYGACRLSLIGRAGEEFRPNGHPVRVGTKYRRLAERYFDSRKIPHEVVPLAGSVELAAALKLTDVVVDLIETGSTMVAHDLVELETILPSRATFIVGSRALVERRAEVAEIVSRLSAKVAASC
;
A
#
# COMPACT_ATOMS: atom_id res chain seq x y z
N ALA A 1 -28.58 0.45 7.29
CA ALA A 1 -29.36 0.71 8.52
C ALA A 1 -30.63 1.44 8.12
N THR A 2 -31.78 0.85 8.43
CA THR A 2 -33.09 1.48 8.18
C THR A 2 -33.35 2.53 9.26
N GLU A 3 -34.26 3.48 9.00
CA GLU A 3 -34.68 4.50 9.97
C GLU A 3 -35.17 3.87 11.30
N LYS A 4 -35.73 2.65 11.22
CA LYS A 4 -36.16 1.82 12.32
C LYS A 4 -35.02 1.30 13.21
N ASP A 5 -33.86 0.93 12.59
CA ASP A 5 -32.69 0.52 13.35
C ASP A 5 -32.05 1.68 14.11
N SER A 6 -32.17 2.90 13.56
CA SER A 6 -31.72 4.14 14.22
C SER A 6 -32.60 4.51 15.43
N GLU A 7 -33.89 4.24 15.37
CA GLU A 7 -34.81 4.48 16.47
C GLU A 7 -34.65 3.46 17.61
N GLU A 8 -34.43 2.17 17.29
CA GLU A 8 -34.20 1.12 18.30
C GLU A 8 -32.85 1.32 19.01
N VAL A 9 -31.80 1.71 18.29
CA VAL A 9 -30.48 2.02 18.89
C VAL A 9 -30.56 3.32 19.70
N GLY A 10 -31.29 4.32 19.21
CA GLY A 10 -31.56 5.55 19.96
C GLY A 10 -32.32 5.26 21.26
N ALA A 11 -33.33 4.39 21.23
CA ALA A 11 -34.06 3.97 22.42
C ALA A 11 -33.19 3.18 23.42
N ALA A 12 -32.31 2.30 22.93
CA ALA A 12 -31.39 1.54 23.77
C ALA A 12 -30.32 2.41 24.45
N LEU A 13 -29.89 3.49 23.81
CA LEU A 13 -28.96 4.47 24.38
C LEU A 13 -29.56 5.31 25.49
N LEU A 14 -30.88 5.45 25.48
CA LEU A 14 -31.64 6.26 26.44
C LEU A 14 -32.14 5.45 27.67
N THR A 15 -31.99 4.13 27.66
CA THR A 15 -32.48 3.26 28.77
C THR A 15 -31.72 3.43 30.09
N GLY A 16 -30.60 4.14 30.11
CA GLY A 16 -29.87 4.50 31.34
C GLY A 16 -30.28 5.85 31.96
N PHE A 17 -31.18 6.60 31.32
CA PHE A 17 -31.61 7.92 31.77
C PHE A 17 -33.10 7.92 32.10
N ASP A 18 -33.53 8.74 33.09
CA ASP A 18 -34.94 8.93 33.38
C ASP A 18 -35.63 9.57 32.16
N PRO A 19 -36.54 8.87 31.47
CA PRO A 19 -37.23 9.39 30.29
C PRO A 19 -38.10 10.60 30.55
N ARG A 20 -38.30 10.97 31.82
CA ARG A 20 -39.05 12.16 32.27
C ARG A 20 -38.15 13.39 32.45
N SER A 21 -36.84 13.27 32.21
CA SER A 21 -35.93 14.41 32.26
C SER A 21 -36.25 15.41 31.15
N PRO A 22 -36.42 16.71 31.46
CA PRO A 22 -36.65 17.73 30.42
C PRO A 22 -35.52 17.89 29.41
N LEU A 23 -34.39 17.25 29.65
CA LEU A 23 -33.26 17.20 28.69
C LEU A 23 -33.59 16.45 27.39
N PHE A 24 -34.58 15.54 27.40
CA PHE A 24 -34.99 14.76 26.23
C PHE A 24 -35.91 15.51 25.27
N ASP A 25 -36.50 16.60 25.70
CA ASP A 25 -37.34 17.46 24.84
C ASP A 25 -36.52 18.42 23.96
N LEU A 26 -35.20 18.40 24.07
CA LEU A 26 -34.32 19.26 23.27
C LEU A 26 -34.04 18.64 21.91
N PRO A 27 -34.43 19.29 20.80
CA PRO A 27 -34.17 18.79 19.43
C PRO A 27 -32.68 18.48 19.16
N VAL A 28 -31.79 19.21 19.83
CA VAL A 28 -30.33 19.05 19.72
C VAL A 28 -29.86 17.68 20.25
N LEU A 29 -30.44 17.22 21.40
CA LEU A 29 -30.06 15.91 21.94
C LEU A 29 -30.62 14.77 21.11
N ALA A 30 -31.83 14.90 20.59
CA ALA A 30 -32.40 13.92 19.67
C ALA A 30 -31.58 13.80 18.37
N GLN A 31 -31.10 14.91 17.86
CA GLN A 31 -30.22 14.90 16.68
C GLN A 31 -28.83 14.28 17.01
N ALA A 32 -28.25 14.62 18.14
CA ALA A 32 -26.98 14.04 18.60
C ALA A 32 -27.09 12.51 18.76
N ALA A 33 -28.18 12.04 19.38
CA ALA A 33 -28.47 10.62 19.58
C ALA A 33 -28.58 9.87 18.22
N ARG A 34 -29.31 10.44 17.25
CA ARG A 34 -29.42 9.86 15.90
C ARG A 34 -28.04 9.78 15.20
N SER A 35 -27.23 10.84 15.29
CA SER A 35 -25.89 10.86 14.69
C SER A 35 -24.97 9.82 15.33
N LEU A 36 -25.03 9.65 16.66
CA LEU A 36 -24.26 8.63 17.38
C LEU A 36 -24.73 7.22 17.02
N ALA A 37 -26.04 6.99 16.93
CA ALA A 37 -26.61 5.71 16.53
C ALA A 37 -26.17 5.32 15.10
N ALA A 38 -26.19 6.26 14.16
CA ALA A 38 -25.74 6.04 12.80
C ALA A 38 -24.23 5.71 12.74
N ALA A 39 -23.40 6.45 13.46
CA ALA A 39 -21.96 6.21 13.53
C ALA A 39 -21.64 4.85 14.17
N ALA A 40 -22.33 4.48 15.24
CA ALA A 40 -22.19 3.19 15.90
C ALA A 40 -22.63 2.03 14.98
N GLY A 41 -23.68 2.21 14.18
CA GLY A 41 -24.12 1.24 13.18
C GLY A 41 -23.08 0.98 12.12
N VAL A 42 -22.46 2.03 11.58
CA VAL A 42 -21.35 1.92 10.60
C VAL A 42 -20.15 1.20 11.23
N ALA A 43 -19.75 1.58 12.45
CA ALA A 43 -18.61 0.96 13.11
C ALA A 43 -18.83 -0.54 13.38
N ARG A 44 -20.04 -0.95 13.83
CA ARG A 44 -20.39 -2.36 14.02
C ARG A 44 -20.39 -3.16 12.72
N GLY A 45 -20.80 -2.55 11.61
CA GLY A 45 -20.82 -3.18 10.28
C GLY A 45 -19.44 -3.27 9.63
N ALA A 46 -18.45 -2.53 10.10
CA ALA A 46 -17.13 -2.48 9.46
C ALA A 46 -16.31 -3.75 9.66
N ARG A 47 -16.43 -4.41 10.83
CA ARG A 47 -15.72 -5.68 11.13
C ARG A 47 -16.35 -6.40 12.30
N GLU A 48 -16.43 -7.75 12.20
CA GLU A 48 -16.82 -8.59 13.33
C GLU A 48 -15.84 -8.45 14.51
N GLY A 49 -16.39 -8.47 15.74
CA GLY A 49 -15.59 -8.41 16.98
C GLY A 49 -15.27 -6.99 17.47
N ILE A 50 -15.73 -5.94 16.81
CA ILE A 50 -15.70 -4.57 17.34
C ILE A 50 -16.88 -4.39 18.31
N GLU A 51 -16.55 -4.07 19.57
CA GLU A 51 -17.54 -3.63 20.56
C GLU A 51 -17.65 -2.10 20.48
N VAL A 52 -18.83 -1.59 20.24
CA VAL A 52 -19.10 -0.15 20.15
C VAL A 52 -19.85 0.28 21.39
N VAL A 53 -19.19 1.10 22.20
CA VAL A 53 -19.79 1.75 23.38
C VAL A 53 -20.05 3.22 23.05
N VAL A 54 -21.24 3.69 23.35
CA VAL A 54 -21.59 5.12 23.18
C VAL A 54 -21.57 5.77 24.54
N ASP A 55 -20.68 6.75 24.70
CA ASP A 55 -20.58 7.54 25.93
C ASP A 55 -21.09 8.97 25.66
N LEU A 56 -22.21 9.30 26.32
CA LEU A 56 -22.83 10.63 26.24
C LEU A 56 -22.27 11.62 27.27
N ALA A 57 -21.52 11.12 28.26
CA ALA A 57 -20.92 11.92 29.32
C ALA A 57 -19.43 12.19 29.10
N GLY A 58 -18.85 11.59 28.08
CA GLY A 58 -17.44 11.73 27.76
C GLY A 58 -17.04 13.17 27.42
N THR A 59 -16.01 13.65 28.08
CA THR A 59 -15.42 14.95 27.74
C THR A 59 -14.46 14.78 26.56
N PRO A 60 -14.59 15.58 25.49
CA PRO A 60 -13.66 15.53 24.38
C PRO A 60 -12.19 15.70 24.84
N ALA A 61 -11.29 14.89 24.33
CA ALA A 61 -9.87 14.93 24.68
C ALA A 61 -9.19 16.27 24.32
N ALA A 62 -9.79 17.06 23.44
CA ALA A 62 -9.28 18.36 23.05
C ALA A 62 -10.43 19.38 22.86
N PRO A 63 -10.21 20.64 23.26
CA PRO A 63 -11.25 21.68 23.28
C PRO A 63 -11.67 22.18 21.89
N TYR A 64 -10.98 21.77 20.84
CA TYR A 64 -11.29 22.18 19.47
C TYR A 64 -12.32 21.30 18.78
N TYR A 65 -12.75 20.18 19.38
CA TYR A 65 -13.78 19.36 18.79
C TYR A 65 -15.16 20.05 18.85
N THR A 66 -15.86 20.05 17.72
CA THR A 66 -17.16 20.71 17.54
C THR A 66 -18.31 19.72 17.28
N GLY A 67 -18.00 18.42 17.28
CA GLY A 67 -18.99 17.38 17.00
C GLY A 67 -18.63 16.05 17.61
N LEU A 68 -19.02 14.96 16.93
CA LEU A 68 -18.72 13.61 17.37
C LEU A 68 -17.21 13.39 17.55
N THR A 69 -16.85 12.76 18.65
CA THR A 69 -15.50 12.24 18.90
C THR A 69 -15.56 10.73 19.06
N PHE A 70 -14.44 10.07 18.85
CA PHE A 70 -14.30 8.63 19.10
C PHE A 70 -12.94 8.33 19.72
N ALA A 71 -12.88 7.26 20.45
CA ALA A 71 -11.64 6.62 20.88
C ALA A 71 -11.69 5.14 20.50
N LEU A 72 -10.55 4.56 20.17
CA LEU A 72 -10.38 3.14 19.90
C LEU A 72 -9.42 2.58 20.94
N ASP A 73 -9.90 1.66 21.75
CA ASP A 73 -9.14 1.03 22.81
C ASP A 73 -8.93 -0.46 22.53
N ALA A 74 -7.78 -1.01 22.95
CA ALA A 74 -7.55 -2.45 22.89
C ALA A 74 -8.29 -3.17 24.02
N ARG A 75 -8.86 -4.35 23.74
CA ARG A 75 -9.39 -5.21 24.81
C ARG A 75 -8.27 -5.63 25.76
N GLY A 76 -8.50 -5.51 27.04
CA GLY A 76 -7.53 -5.93 28.07
C GLY A 76 -6.69 -4.80 28.66
N GLY A 77 -6.92 -3.55 28.28
CA GLY A 77 -6.21 -2.38 28.80
C GLY A 77 -4.95 -2.05 27.99
N GLY A 78 -4.36 -0.90 28.23
CA GLY A 78 -3.16 -0.46 27.50
C GLY A 78 -3.29 0.96 26.95
N GLY A 79 -4.41 1.62 27.20
CA GLY A 79 -4.67 2.98 26.73
C GLY A 79 -5.29 3.06 25.35
N SER A 80 -5.61 4.28 24.94
CA SER A 80 -6.26 4.53 23.64
C SER A 80 -5.28 4.33 22.48
N LEU A 81 -5.69 3.49 21.52
CA LEU A 81 -4.91 3.21 20.30
C LEU A 81 -5.05 4.33 19.29
N ALA A 82 -6.23 4.92 19.21
CA ALA A 82 -6.54 5.99 18.28
C ALA A 82 -7.67 6.85 18.83
N GLY A 83 -7.71 8.10 18.42
CA GLY A 83 -8.81 8.99 18.76
C GLY A 83 -8.96 10.08 17.71
N GLY A 84 -10.17 10.57 17.56
CA GLY A 84 -10.46 11.59 16.57
C GLY A 84 -11.85 12.17 16.71
N GLY A 85 -12.22 13.02 15.78
CA GLY A 85 -13.53 13.64 15.77
C GLY A 85 -13.66 14.77 14.75
N ARG A 86 -14.77 15.48 14.87
CA ARG A 86 -15.10 16.64 14.03
C ARG A 86 -14.65 17.94 14.70
N TYR A 87 -14.01 18.83 13.96
CA TYR A 87 -13.43 20.08 14.48
C TYR A 87 -13.53 21.25 13.48
N ASP A 88 -14.73 21.58 13.02
CA ASP A 88 -15.01 22.56 11.96
C ASP A 88 -14.40 23.95 12.24
N GLY A 89 -14.36 24.41 13.50
CA GLY A 89 -13.81 25.71 13.86
C GLY A 89 -12.27 25.80 13.92
N LEU A 90 -11.55 24.68 13.72
CA LEU A 90 -10.09 24.70 13.83
C LEU A 90 -9.44 25.31 12.59
N LEU A 91 -9.91 24.98 11.40
CA LEU A 91 -9.33 25.47 10.15
C LEU A 91 -9.47 26.98 9.99
N GLY A 92 -10.56 27.57 10.46
CA GLY A 92 -10.76 29.02 10.45
C GLY A 92 -9.71 29.83 11.20
N ARG A 93 -8.89 29.19 12.05
CA ARG A 93 -7.75 29.85 12.72
C ARG A 93 -6.52 29.97 11.81
N PHE A 94 -6.49 29.23 10.70
CA PHE A 94 -5.35 29.16 9.79
C PHE A 94 -5.71 29.59 8.36
N GLY A 95 -6.99 29.76 8.04
CA GLY A 95 -7.48 30.13 6.72
C GLY A 95 -9.00 30.20 6.69
N PRO A 96 -9.64 29.99 5.52
CA PRO A 96 -11.09 29.95 5.39
C PRO A 96 -11.72 28.88 6.27
N ASP A 97 -12.90 29.17 6.82
CA ASP A 97 -13.68 28.18 7.56
C ASP A 97 -14.08 27.02 6.64
N ALA A 98 -13.82 25.79 7.09
CA ALA A 98 -14.24 24.58 6.42
C ALA A 98 -14.55 23.48 7.42
N PRO A 99 -15.56 22.63 7.14
CA PRO A 99 -15.78 21.44 7.96
C PRO A 99 -14.59 20.50 7.91
N ALA A 100 -14.18 20.01 9.09
CA ALA A 100 -13.02 19.16 9.21
C ALA A 100 -13.25 17.98 10.15
N VAL A 101 -12.73 16.84 9.77
CA VAL A 101 -12.64 15.63 10.59
C VAL A 101 -11.24 15.08 10.52
N GLY A 102 -10.79 14.44 11.58
CA GLY A 102 -9.49 13.79 11.59
C GLY A 102 -9.31 12.88 12.79
N PHE A 103 -8.24 12.13 12.77
CA PHE A 103 -7.87 11.24 13.85
C PHE A 103 -6.36 11.11 13.96
N CYS A 104 -5.91 10.64 15.10
CA CYS A 104 -4.53 10.25 15.33
C CYS A 104 -4.46 8.81 15.83
N ILE A 105 -3.34 8.15 15.54
CA ILE A 105 -3.05 6.79 16.01
C ILE A 105 -1.79 6.86 16.88
N GLY A 106 -1.89 6.33 18.09
CA GLY A 106 -0.76 6.18 18.99
C GLY A 106 0.12 4.99 18.60
N LEU A 107 1.17 5.20 17.82
CA LEU A 107 2.01 4.11 17.33
C LEU A 107 2.61 3.25 18.45
N GLY A 108 3.02 3.87 19.57
CA GLY A 108 3.51 3.15 20.74
C GLY A 108 2.44 2.26 21.39
N ALA A 109 1.23 2.81 21.61
CA ALA A 109 0.10 2.06 22.16
C ALA A 109 -0.32 0.92 21.22
N LEU A 110 -0.33 1.18 19.92
CA LEU A 110 -0.64 0.16 18.91
C LEU A 110 0.41 -0.97 18.91
N ALA A 111 1.70 -0.65 18.97
CA ALA A 111 2.77 -1.65 19.06
C ALA A 111 2.63 -2.52 20.31
N THR A 112 2.41 -1.90 21.48
CA THR A 112 2.19 -2.61 22.74
C THR A 112 0.95 -3.51 22.68
N ALA A 113 -0.16 -3.03 22.09
CA ALA A 113 -1.38 -3.82 21.95
C ALA A 113 -1.18 -5.03 20.99
N ILE A 114 -0.42 -4.85 19.91
CA ILE A 114 -0.06 -5.94 18.99
C ILE A 114 0.82 -6.97 19.70
N GLU A 115 1.78 -6.54 20.50
CA GLU A 115 2.63 -7.41 21.31
C GLU A 115 1.84 -8.19 22.38
N ALA A 116 0.93 -7.49 23.08
CA ALA A 116 0.07 -8.09 24.11
C ALA A 116 -0.96 -9.08 23.53
N ALA A 117 -1.44 -8.82 22.30
CA ALA A 117 -2.34 -9.74 21.62
C ALA A 117 -1.69 -11.08 21.25
N GLY A 118 -0.35 -11.16 21.35
CA GLY A 118 0.41 -12.35 20.96
C GLY A 118 0.39 -12.56 19.43
N PRO A 119 0.88 -13.71 18.95
CA PRO A 119 0.77 -14.07 17.54
C PRO A 119 -0.71 -14.09 17.17
N GLY A 120 -1.09 -13.16 16.29
CA GLY A 120 -2.45 -12.76 15.99
C GLY A 120 -3.47 -13.87 15.78
N ALA A 121 -4.74 -13.48 15.74
CA ALA A 121 -5.88 -14.35 15.39
C ALA A 121 -5.49 -15.32 14.25
N PRO A 122 -6.02 -16.56 14.24
CA PRO A 122 -5.53 -17.63 13.37
C PRO A 122 -5.37 -17.10 11.96
N ALA A 123 -4.16 -17.28 11.44
CA ALA A 123 -3.82 -16.93 10.06
C ALA A 123 -4.97 -17.36 9.15
N ALA A 124 -5.36 -16.50 8.23
CA ALA A 124 -6.41 -16.80 7.28
C ALA A 124 -6.28 -18.28 6.88
N ASN A 125 -7.37 -19.04 6.95
CA ASN A 125 -7.39 -20.50 6.69
C ASN A 125 -7.06 -20.83 5.21
N ARG A 126 -6.02 -20.16 4.69
CA ARG A 126 -5.50 -20.26 3.35
C ARG A 126 -3.97 -20.23 3.34
N PRO A 127 -3.31 -20.81 2.33
CA PRO A 127 -1.87 -20.73 2.14
C PRO A 127 -1.34 -19.28 2.12
N PHE A 128 -0.08 -19.09 2.51
CA PHE A 128 0.61 -17.80 2.39
C PHE A 128 0.92 -17.53 0.91
N ARG A 129 0.39 -16.44 0.38
CA ARG A 129 0.48 -16.09 -1.04
C ARG A 129 1.67 -15.21 -1.33
N ILE A 130 2.51 -15.66 -2.27
CA ILE A 130 3.68 -14.91 -2.74
C ILE A 130 3.49 -14.59 -4.22
N ALA A 131 3.36 -13.32 -4.56
CA ALA A 131 3.30 -12.86 -5.94
C ALA A 131 4.71 -12.74 -6.54
N THR A 132 4.90 -13.15 -7.78
CA THR A 132 6.15 -12.92 -8.51
C THR A 132 5.90 -12.77 -10.00
N VAL A 133 6.89 -12.21 -10.68
CA VAL A 133 6.83 -11.95 -12.12
C VAL A 133 7.16 -13.19 -12.92
N LYS A 134 6.51 -13.36 -14.06
CA LYS A 134 6.91 -14.34 -15.07
C LYS A 134 8.18 -13.88 -15.78
N GLY A 135 8.99 -14.83 -16.21
CA GLY A 135 10.19 -14.56 -17.04
C GLY A 135 11.49 -14.57 -16.26
N ARG A 136 12.35 -13.62 -16.54
CA ARG A 136 13.76 -13.59 -16.14
C ARG A 136 14.05 -13.78 -14.64
N LEU A 137 13.25 -13.17 -13.78
CA LEU A 137 13.43 -13.25 -12.32
C LEU A 137 12.90 -14.55 -11.73
N LEU A 138 11.95 -15.25 -12.41
CA LEU A 138 11.20 -16.36 -11.84
C LEU A 138 12.10 -17.50 -11.35
N GLY A 139 13.06 -17.94 -12.17
CA GLY A 139 13.93 -19.06 -11.81
C GLY A 139 14.70 -18.80 -10.52
N LYS A 140 15.39 -17.65 -10.46
CA LYS A 140 16.16 -17.26 -9.26
C LYS A 140 15.26 -17.03 -8.04
N THR A 141 14.06 -16.52 -8.26
CA THR A 141 13.05 -16.35 -7.20
C THR A 141 12.61 -17.70 -6.64
N LEU A 142 12.32 -18.68 -7.51
CA LEU A 142 11.93 -20.03 -7.08
C LEU A 142 13.06 -20.75 -6.34
N ASP A 143 14.30 -20.61 -6.78
CA ASP A 143 15.46 -21.20 -6.10
C ASP A 143 15.63 -20.62 -4.70
N LEU A 144 15.48 -19.30 -4.55
CA LEU A 144 15.56 -18.63 -3.27
C LEU A 144 14.40 -19.01 -2.34
N LEU A 145 13.17 -19.07 -2.85
CA LEU A 145 11.99 -19.49 -2.08
C LEU A 145 12.11 -20.95 -1.65
N ARG A 146 12.60 -21.84 -2.53
CA ARG A 146 12.86 -23.25 -2.18
C ARG A 146 13.88 -23.36 -1.03
N ALA A 147 14.96 -22.59 -1.11
CA ALA A 147 15.96 -22.54 -0.05
C ALA A 147 15.41 -21.96 1.27
N ALA A 148 14.35 -21.16 1.21
CA ALA A 148 13.63 -20.65 2.38
C ALA A 148 12.49 -21.59 2.87
N GLY A 149 12.28 -22.72 2.19
CA GLY A 149 11.29 -23.75 2.60
C GLY A 149 9.95 -23.71 1.88
N ALA A 150 9.84 -22.94 0.78
CA ALA A 150 8.67 -22.90 -0.09
C ALA A 150 9.03 -23.55 -1.45
N ASP A 151 8.74 -24.84 -1.60
CA ASP A 151 9.08 -25.63 -2.81
C ASP A 151 7.89 -25.75 -3.76
N PHE A 152 7.96 -25.00 -4.86
CA PHE A 152 6.92 -25.00 -5.88
C PHE A 152 7.24 -26.01 -6.99
N PRO A 153 6.24 -26.79 -7.46
CA PRO A 153 6.43 -27.66 -8.62
C PRO A 153 6.67 -26.84 -9.88
N GLU A 154 7.33 -27.45 -10.86
CA GLU A 154 7.41 -26.85 -12.18
C GLU A 154 6.01 -26.59 -12.75
N SER A 155 5.78 -25.40 -13.24
CA SER A 155 4.51 -24.98 -13.82
C SER A 155 4.67 -24.86 -15.34
N ASP A 156 3.68 -25.35 -16.08
CA ASP A 156 3.57 -25.19 -17.54
C ASP A 156 3.33 -23.71 -17.97
N GLY A 157 3.36 -22.78 -17.02
CA GLY A 157 3.15 -21.35 -17.24
C GLY A 157 1.70 -20.94 -17.51
N ARG A 158 0.76 -21.90 -17.63
CA ARG A 158 -0.68 -21.64 -17.82
C ARG A 158 -1.38 -21.36 -16.51
N ARG A 159 -0.96 -22.02 -15.43
CA ARG A 159 -1.51 -21.77 -14.09
C ARG A 159 -0.92 -20.50 -13.53
N LEU A 160 -1.79 -19.59 -13.10
CA LEU A 160 -1.41 -18.34 -12.45
C LEU A 160 -1.28 -18.48 -10.92
N LEU A 161 -1.88 -19.51 -10.35
CA LEU A 161 -1.85 -19.86 -8.93
C LEU A 161 -1.27 -21.27 -8.80
N VAL A 162 -0.13 -21.40 -8.13
CA VAL A 162 0.61 -22.65 -7.99
C VAL A 162 0.82 -22.94 -6.50
N PRO A 163 0.18 -23.98 -5.93
CA PRO A 163 0.44 -24.37 -4.56
C PRO A 163 1.84 -24.98 -4.44
N ASP A 164 2.50 -24.74 -3.30
CA ASP A 164 3.74 -25.43 -2.97
C ASP A 164 3.46 -26.90 -2.56
N ARG A 165 4.52 -27.72 -2.50
CA ARG A 165 4.39 -29.14 -2.13
C ARG A 165 3.90 -29.39 -0.71
N SER A 166 4.07 -28.44 0.20
CA SER A 166 3.62 -28.52 1.59
C SER A 166 2.18 -28.05 1.80
N GLY A 167 1.60 -27.33 0.85
CA GLY A 167 0.30 -26.66 0.98
C GLY A 167 0.34 -25.40 1.88
N ARG A 168 1.50 -25.01 2.40
CA ARG A 168 1.65 -23.78 3.23
C ARG A 168 1.70 -22.51 2.40
N PHE A 169 2.18 -22.61 1.17
CA PHE A 169 2.40 -21.46 0.30
C PHE A 169 1.64 -21.60 -1.02
N GLU A 170 1.27 -20.49 -1.60
CA GLU A 170 0.78 -20.36 -2.97
C GLU A 170 1.57 -19.31 -3.72
N LEU A 171 2.03 -19.63 -4.92
CA LEU A 171 2.71 -18.70 -5.81
C LEU A 171 1.73 -18.10 -6.80
N LEU A 172 1.68 -16.77 -6.87
CA LEU A 172 0.92 -16.04 -7.90
C LEU A 172 1.90 -15.58 -8.99
N LEU A 173 1.64 -16.01 -10.22
CA LEU A 173 2.44 -15.62 -11.39
C LEU A 173 1.76 -14.47 -12.13
N LEU A 174 2.25 -13.26 -11.91
CA LEU A 174 1.65 -12.02 -12.39
C LEU A 174 2.55 -11.32 -13.45
N LYS A 175 2.04 -10.23 -14.02
CA LYS A 175 2.86 -9.24 -14.70
C LYS A 175 3.59 -8.40 -13.66
N ASP A 176 4.73 -7.82 -14.07
CA ASP A 176 5.56 -6.99 -13.20
C ASP A 176 4.80 -5.77 -12.64
N ASP A 177 3.96 -5.13 -13.46
CA ASP A 177 3.14 -3.97 -13.06
C ASP A 177 2.09 -4.31 -11.99
N ASP A 178 1.60 -5.56 -11.95
CA ASP A 178 0.50 -5.97 -11.08
C ASP A 178 0.97 -6.39 -9.68
N VAL A 179 2.23 -6.82 -9.53
CA VAL A 179 2.73 -7.40 -8.26
C VAL A 179 2.59 -6.44 -7.07
N PRO A 180 3.01 -5.16 -7.15
CA PRO A 180 2.86 -4.23 -6.03
C PRO A 180 1.40 -4.03 -5.63
N THR A 181 0.51 -3.89 -6.60
CA THR A 181 -0.93 -3.72 -6.38
C THR A 181 -1.56 -4.93 -5.68
N TYR A 182 -1.25 -6.16 -6.16
CA TYR A 182 -1.77 -7.37 -5.51
C TYR A 182 -1.31 -7.51 -4.07
N VAL A 183 -0.09 -7.09 -3.77
CA VAL A 183 0.45 -7.10 -2.40
C VAL A 183 -0.18 -6.01 -1.55
N ALA A 184 -0.27 -4.78 -2.05
CA ALA A 184 -0.84 -3.65 -1.32
C ALA A 184 -2.31 -3.89 -0.94
N PHE A 185 -3.11 -4.44 -1.87
CA PHE A 185 -4.54 -4.73 -1.66
C PHE A 185 -4.84 -6.11 -1.04
N GLY A 186 -3.81 -6.87 -0.64
CA GLY A 186 -3.98 -8.14 0.08
C GLY A 186 -4.43 -9.33 -0.80
N GLY A 187 -4.33 -9.23 -2.11
CA GLY A 187 -4.47 -10.35 -3.04
C GLY A 187 -3.32 -11.36 -2.88
N ALA A 188 -2.13 -10.86 -2.55
CA ALA A 188 -0.98 -11.60 -2.08
C ALA A 188 -0.50 -11.07 -0.72
N ASP A 189 0.11 -11.92 0.10
CA ASP A 189 0.67 -11.56 1.41
C ASP A 189 2.04 -10.91 1.25
N ALA A 190 2.81 -11.38 0.26
CA ALA A 190 4.14 -10.90 -0.08
C ALA A 190 4.36 -10.99 -1.60
N GLY A 191 5.46 -10.42 -2.08
CA GLY A 191 5.84 -10.53 -3.48
C GLY A 191 7.32 -10.34 -3.74
N VAL A 192 7.74 -10.69 -4.96
CA VAL A 192 9.09 -10.41 -5.47
C VAL A 192 8.95 -9.69 -6.81
N VAL A 193 9.49 -8.48 -6.88
CA VAL A 193 9.41 -7.61 -8.04
C VAL A 193 10.62 -6.66 -8.08
N GLY A 194 10.90 -6.02 -9.20
CA GLY A 194 11.93 -4.98 -9.29
C GLY A 194 11.56 -3.76 -8.46
N SER A 195 12.55 -3.13 -7.81
CA SER A 195 12.33 -1.90 -7.03
C SER A 195 11.83 -0.73 -7.90
N ASP A 196 12.16 -0.74 -9.19
CA ASP A 196 11.61 0.18 -10.19
C ASP A 196 10.07 0.10 -10.28
N ARG A 197 9.50 -1.10 -10.19
CA ARG A 197 8.04 -1.30 -10.23
C ARG A 197 7.34 -0.87 -8.96
N ILE A 198 8.00 -1.04 -7.81
CA ILE A 198 7.48 -0.54 -6.54
C ILE A 198 7.38 0.98 -6.60
N GLU A 199 8.44 1.64 -7.03
CA GLU A 199 8.50 3.10 -7.18
C GLU A 199 7.51 3.63 -8.24
N GLU A 200 7.37 2.93 -9.38
CA GLU A 200 6.44 3.32 -10.44
C GLU A 200 4.98 3.18 -10.01
N SER A 201 4.62 2.10 -9.31
CA SER A 201 3.24 1.85 -8.86
C SER A 201 2.76 2.90 -7.86
N GLY A 202 3.67 3.37 -7.00
CA GLY A 202 3.34 4.25 -5.89
C GLY A 202 2.50 3.62 -4.79
N GLU A 203 2.36 2.30 -4.82
CA GLU A 203 1.63 1.56 -3.81
C GLU A 203 2.40 1.47 -2.50
N GLU A 204 1.68 1.50 -1.39
CA GLU A 204 2.26 1.38 -0.05
C GLU A 204 2.52 -0.08 0.31
N VAL A 205 3.76 -0.51 0.14
CA VAL A 205 4.22 -1.84 0.54
C VAL A 205 5.50 -1.75 1.38
N CYS A 206 5.69 -2.69 2.29
CA CYS A 206 6.95 -2.82 3.01
C CYS A 206 7.95 -3.59 2.16
N ALA A 207 9.17 -3.08 2.02
CA ALA A 207 10.26 -3.71 1.26
C ALA A 207 11.40 -4.12 2.20
N PRO A 208 11.26 -5.21 2.98
CA PRO A 208 12.21 -5.57 4.03
C PRO A 208 13.54 -6.11 3.49
N LEU A 209 13.61 -6.56 2.23
CA LEU A 209 14.80 -7.25 1.74
C LEU A 209 15.04 -7.02 0.26
N GLU A 210 16.21 -6.48 -0.10
CA GLU A 210 16.76 -6.55 -1.46
C GLU A 210 17.36 -7.93 -1.73
N LEU A 211 17.17 -8.44 -2.95
CA LEU A 211 17.64 -9.75 -3.37
C LEU A 211 18.92 -9.63 -4.21
N PRO A 212 19.84 -10.63 -4.18
CA PRO A 212 21.15 -10.53 -4.81
C PRO A 212 21.13 -10.76 -6.34
N TYR A 213 19.99 -10.50 -6.99
CA TYR A 213 19.81 -10.67 -8.42
C TYR A 213 18.87 -9.63 -9.02
N GLY A 214 18.78 -9.61 -10.35
CA GLY A 214 17.91 -8.71 -11.08
C GLY A 214 18.40 -7.26 -11.09
N ALA A 215 19.70 -7.04 -10.87
CA ALA A 215 20.28 -5.70 -10.95
C ALA A 215 20.11 -5.13 -12.36
N CYS A 216 19.53 -3.95 -12.44
CA CYS A 216 19.37 -3.15 -13.63
C CYS A 216 19.27 -1.67 -13.23
N ARG A 217 19.07 -0.79 -14.18
CA ARG A 217 18.90 0.63 -13.91
C ARG A 217 17.85 1.23 -14.85
N LEU A 218 17.02 2.08 -14.32
CA LEU A 218 16.13 2.92 -15.12
C LEU A 218 16.94 4.12 -15.61
N SER A 219 16.94 4.35 -16.91
CA SER A 219 17.80 5.35 -17.50
C SER A 219 17.07 6.18 -18.54
N LEU A 220 17.53 7.42 -18.69
CA LEU A 220 17.22 8.27 -19.82
C LEU A 220 18.10 7.85 -21.00
N ILE A 221 17.46 7.60 -22.14
CA ILE A 221 18.10 7.05 -23.33
C ILE A 221 17.79 7.97 -24.51
N GLY A 222 18.80 8.30 -25.26
CA GLY A 222 18.70 9.13 -26.47
C GLY A 222 19.37 8.46 -27.68
N ARG A 223 19.30 9.15 -28.83
CA ARG A 223 19.94 8.69 -30.07
C ARG A 223 21.45 8.96 -30.03
N ALA A 224 22.25 8.02 -30.51
CA ALA A 224 23.67 8.18 -30.62
C ALA A 224 24.02 9.35 -31.57
N GLY A 225 24.98 10.17 -31.17
CA GLY A 225 25.41 11.34 -31.95
C GLY A 225 24.48 12.55 -31.89
N GLU A 226 23.33 12.45 -31.26
CA GLU A 226 22.45 13.60 -31.00
C GLU A 226 22.63 14.06 -29.54
N GLU A 227 22.90 15.36 -29.34
CA GLU A 227 22.98 15.90 -28.00
C GLU A 227 21.57 16.22 -27.48
N PHE A 228 21.21 15.65 -26.36
CA PHE A 228 19.95 15.97 -25.69
C PHE A 228 20.06 17.35 -25.01
N ARG A 229 19.48 18.36 -25.62
CA ARG A 229 19.39 19.72 -25.05
C ARG A 229 17.93 20.16 -25.02
N PRO A 230 17.32 20.27 -23.84
CA PRO A 230 16.01 20.91 -23.72
C PRO A 230 16.06 22.34 -24.27
N ASN A 231 15.24 22.64 -25.27
CA ASN A 231 15.24 23.91 -26.00
C ASN A 231 14.05 24.80 -25.68
N GLY A 232 13.39 24.56 -24.55
CA GLY A 232 12.19 25.29 -24.13
C GLY A 232 10.88 24.74 -24.68
N HIS A 233 10.91 23.82 -25.63
CA HIS A 233 9.73 23.04 -26.03
C HIS A 233 9.58 21.81 -25.14
N PRO A 234 8.33 21.32 -24.92
CA PRO A 234 8.13 20.07 -24.18
C PRO A 234 8.87 18.90 -24.85
N VAL A 235 9.67 18.18 -24.04
CA VAL A 235 10.39 16.99 -24.48
C VAL A 235 9.41 15.82 -24.54
N ARG A 236 9.29 15.15 -25.68
CA ARG A 236 8.47 13.95 -25.81
C ARG A 236 9.25 12.75 -25.30
N VAL A 237 8.71 12.13 -24.23
CA VAL A 237 9.35 11.04 -23.50
C VAL A 237 8.58 9.74 -23.69
N GLY A 238 9.13 8.78 -24.40
CA GLY A 238 8.52 7.45 -24.56
C GLY A 238 8.85 6.55 -23.36
N THR A 239 7.85 6.01 -22.71
CA THR A 239 8.09 5.14 -21.56
C THR A 239 6.86 4.35 -21.11
N LYS A 240 7.10 3.24 -20.42
CA LYS A 240 6.13 2.54 -19.56
C LYS A 240 6.25 2.95 -18.08
N TYR A 241 7.23 3.79 -17.74
CA TYR A 241 7.50 4.31 -16.39
C TYR A 241 7.07 5.77 -16.27
N ARG A 242 5.76 5.99 -16.43
CA ARG A 242 5.20 7.34 -16.50
C ARG A 242 5.51 8.16 -15.25
N ARG A 243 5.21 7.62 -14.07
CA ARG A 243 5.38 8.32 -12.78
C ARG A 243 6.85 8.66 -12.53
N LEU A 244 7.75 7.72 -12.79
CA LEU A 244 9.18 7.94 -12.60
C LEU A 244 9.75 8.94 -13.62
N ALA A 245 9.29 8.90 -14.87
CA ALA A 245 9.66 9.87 -15.88
C ALA A 245 9.18 11.27 -15.53
N GLU A 246 7.89 11.45 -15.19
CA GLU A 246 7.33 12.74 -14.75
C GLU A 246 8.14 13.28 -13.55
N ARG A 247 8.37 12.48 -12.50
CA ARG A 247 9.19 12.87 -11.34
C ARG A 247 10.60 13.32 -11.72
N TYR A 248 11.24 12.65 -12.66
CA TYR A 248 12.58 12.99 -13.14
C TYR A 248 12.60 14.36 -13.84
N PHE A 249 11.71 14.58 -14.82
CA PHE A 249 11.66 15.83 -15.59
C PHE A 249 11.18 17.00 -14.76
N ASP A 250 10.19 16.81 -13.89
CA ASP A 250 9.68 17.84 -12.97
C ASP A 250 10.76 18.31 -12.00
N SER A 251 11.55 17.38 -11.44
CA SER A 251 12.63 17.73 -10.51
C SER A 251 13.69 18.62 -11.15
N ARG A 252 13.86 18.54 -12.47
CA ARG A 252 14.80 19.34 -13.27
C ARG A 252 14.14 20.56 -13.94
N LYS A 253 12.83 20.74 -13.73
CA LYS A 253 12.04 21.82 -14.34
C LYS A 253 12.12 21.81 -15.88
N ILE A 254 12.19 20.63 -16.48
CA ILE A 254 12.21 20.45 -17.93
C ILE A 254 10.77 20.21 -18.39
N PRO A 255 10.21 21.07 -19.25
CA PRO A 255 8.90 20.84 -19.86
C PRO A 255 8.90 19.51 -20.62
N HIS A 256 7.91 18.67 -20.40
CA HIS A 256 7.86 17.34 -21.02
C HIS A 256 6.42 16.89 -21.33
N GLU A 257 6.31 15.93 -22.24
CA GLU A 257 5.09 15.22 -22.57
C GLU A 257 5.38 13.73 -22.60
N VAL A 258 4.71 12.96 -21.72
CA VAL A 258 4.90 11.51 -21.67
C VAL A 258 4.04 10.83 -22.73
N VAL A 259 4.69 10.08 -23.62
CA VAL A 259 4.07 9.21 -24.61
C VAL A 259 4.03 7.79 -24.00
N PRO A 260 2.85 7.29 -23.58
CA PRO A 260 2.76 5.99 -22.91
C PRO A 260 3.00 4.86 -23.91
N LEU A 261 3.95 3.99 -23.61
CA LEU A 261 4.31 2.83 -24.42
C LEU A 261 4.25 1.55 -23.56
N ALA A 262 3.67 0.50 -24.07
CA ALA A 262 3.56 -0.78 -23.36
C ALA A 262 4.77 -1.70 -23.61
N GLY A 263 5.55 -1.47 -24.67
CA GLY A 263 6.71 -2.25 -25.05
C GLY A 263 7.40 -1.64 -26.29
N SER A 264 8.53 -2.21 -26.70
CA SER A 264 9.35 -1.73 -27.83
C SER A 264 9.65 -0.21 -27.75
N VAL A 265 9.98 0.22 -26.55
CA VAL A 265 10.19 1.64 -26.22
C VAL A 265 11.36 2.21 -27.04
N GLU A 266 12.38 1.40 -27.32
CA GLU A 266 13.57 1.75 -28.10
C GLU A 266 13.21 2.18 -29.54
N LEU A 267 12.20 1.53 -30.15
CA LEU A 267 11.75 1.88 -31.50
C LEU A 267 11.17 3.30 -31.58
N ALA A 268 10.55 3.77 -30.50
CA ALA A 268 9.97 5.11 -30.49
C ALA A 268 11.04 6.20 -30.64
N ALA A 269 12.19 6.03 -29.99
CA ALA A 269 13.33 6.94 -30.18
C ALA A 269 13.96 6.78 -31.57
N ALA A 270 14.19 5.56 -32.03
CA ALA A 270 14.79 5.28 -33.33
C ALA A 270 13.95 5.84 -34.49
N LEU A 271 12.63 5.74 -34.38
CA LEU A 271 11.68 6.27 -35.39
C LEU A 271 11.31 7.76 -35.19
N LYS A 272 11.95 8.45 -34.24
CA LYS A 272 11.68 9.86 -33.91
C LYS A 272 10.23 10.16 -33.48
N LEU A 273 9.52 9.15 -32.98
CA LEU A 273 8.22 9.36 -32.35
C LEU A 273 8.36 10.16 -31.05
N THR A 274 9.48 9.91 -30.34
CA THR A 274 9.84 10.62 -29.10
C THR A 274 11.25 11.18 -29.20
N ASP A 275 11.55 12.18 -28.43
CA ASP A 275 12.84 12.82 -28.40
C ASP A 275 13.84 11.98 -27.60
N VAL A 276 13.38 11.41 -26.48
CA VAL A 276 14.10 10.48 -25.61
C VAL A 276 13.15 9.37 -25.13
N VAL A 277 13.71 8.35 -24.54
CA VAL A 277 12.94 7.30 -23.85
C VAL A 277 13.49 7.09 -22.44
N VAL A 278 12.61 6.61 -21.57
CA VAL A 278 12.94 6.16 -20.21
C VAL A 278 12.61 4.69 -20.11
N ASP A 279 13.63 3.85 -19.97
CA ASP A 279 13.46 2.39 -19.85
C ASP A 279 14.58 1.76 -19.02
N LEU A 280 14.37 0.46 -18.67
CA LEU A 280 15.35 -0.33 -17.93
C LEU A 280 16.50 -0.79 -18.82
N ILE A 281 17.71 -0.64 -18.31
CA ILE A 281 18.93 -1.16 -18.90
C ILE A 281 19.50 -2.23 -17.97
N GLU A 282 19.69 -3.44 -18.50
CA GLU A 282 20.44 -4.48 -17.83
C GLU A 282 21.87 -4.57 -18.39
N THR A 283 21.99 -4.93 -19.66
CA THR A 283 23.29 -5.06 -20.35
C THR A 283 23.52 -3.99 -21.41
N GLY A 284 22.47 -3.34 -21.87
CA GLY A 284 22.53 -2.30 -22.92
C GLY A 284 22.63 -2.83 -24.36
N SER A 285 22.60 -4.14 -24.59
CA SER A 285 22.73 -4.73 -25.92
C SER A 285 21.63 -4.29 -26.90
N THR A 286 20.40 -4.18 -26.45
CA THR A 286 19.27 -3.74 -27.27
C THR A 286 19.42 -2.29 -27.73
N MET A 287 19.94 -1.41 -26.85
CA MET A 287 20.16 0.00 -27.21
C MET A 287 21.19 0.13 -28.35
N VAL A 288 22.31 -0.58 -28.23
CA VAL A 288 23.36 -0.54 -29.26
C VAL A 288 22.84 -1.01 -30.62
N ALA A 289 21.93 -2.02 -30.63
CA ALA A 289 21.33 -2.52 -31.86
C ALA A 289 20.42 -1.51 -32.57
N HIS A 290 19.98 -0.45 -31.87
CA HIS A 290 19.09 0.60 -32.39
C HIS A 290 19.73 2.00 -32.40
N ASP A 291 21.05 2.08 -32.37
CA ASP A 291 21.81 3.35 -32.35
C ASP A 291 21.38 4.29 -31.21
N LEU A 292 21.12 3.71 -30.02
CA LEU A 292 20.74 4.44 -28.84
C LEU A 292 21.88 4.41 -27.80
N VAL A 293 21.93 5.47 -26.99
CA VAL A 293 22.90 5.62 -25.91
C VAL A 293 22.21 5.99 -24.61
N GLU A 294 22.75 5.50 -23.52
CA GLU A 294 22.36 5.95 -22.19
C GLU A 294 22.86 7.36 -21.95
N LEU A 295 21.98 8.28 -21.65
CA LEU A 295 22.30 9.67 -21.34
C LEU A 295 22.55 9.88 -19.86
N GLU A 296 21.69 9.29 -19.03
CA GLU A 296 21.77 9.40 -17.58
C GLU A 296 21.04 8.24 -16.91
N THR A 297 21.59 7.72 -15.81
CA THR A 297 20.90 6.79 -14.92
C THR A 297 19.94 7.56 -14.01
N ILE A 298 18.66 7.23 -14.05
CA ILE A 298 17.62 7.85 -13.22
C ILE A 298 17.60 7.18 -11.85
N LEU A 299 17.60 5.84 -11.83
CA LEU A 299 17.49 5.08 -10.59
C LEU A 299 18.02 3.64 -10.78
N PRO A 300 18.83 3.10 -9.85
CA PRO A 300 19.17 1.69 -9.84
C PRO A 300 17.95 0.85 -9.41
N SER A 301 17.87 -0.36 -9.95
CA SER A 301 16.81 -1.32 -9.57
C SER A 301 17.38 -2.71 -9.32
N ARG A 302 16.73 -3.43 -8.40
CA ARG A 302 17.01 -4.82 -8.05
C ARG A 302 15.72 -5.56 -7.73
N ALA A 303 15.76 -6.88 -7.82
CA ALA A 303 14.68 -7.69 -7.28
C ALA A 303 14.54 -7.45 -5.77
N THR A 304 13.34 -7.21 -5.33
CA THR A 304 13.03 -6.85 -3.93
C THR A 304 11.89 -7.72 -3.43
N PHE A 305 12.03 -8.23 -2.22
CA PHE A 305 10.94 -8.91 -1.52
C PHE A 305 10.08 -7.86 -0.81
N ILE A 306 8.79 -7.86 -1.12
CA ILE A 306 7.82 -6.92 -0.56
C ILE A 306 6.74 -7.63 0.23
N VAL A 307 6.15 -6.94 1.21
CA VAL A 307 5.11 -7.45 2.10
C VAL A 307 3.99 -6.44 2.20
N GLY A 308 2.75 -6.91 2.11
CA GLY A 308 1.58 -6.06 2.27
C GLY A 308 1.32 -5.69 3.74
N SER A 309 0.83 -4.48 3.97
CA SER A 309 0.49 -3.97 5.31
C SER A 309 -0.45 -4.91 6.07
N ARG A 310 -1.42 -5.51 5.37
CA ARG A 310 -2.33 -6.49 5.94
C ARG A 310 -1.62 -7.75 6.43
N ALA A 311 -0.67 -8.28 5.65
CA ALA A 311 0.09 -9.48 6.03
C ALA A 311 1.02 -9.22 7.22
N LEU A 312 1.59 -8.01 7.34
CA LEU A 312 2.37 -7.60 8.50
C LEU A 312 1.58 -7.66 9.81
N VAL A 313 0.27 -7.44 9.76
CA VAL A 313 -0.62 -7.48 10.93
C VAL A 313 -1.19 -8.89 11.13
N GLU A 314 -1.85 -9.44 10.09
CA GLU A 314 -2.65 -10.67 10.22
C GLU A 314 -1.80 -11.95 10.18
N ARG A 315 -0.60 -11.90 9.58
CA ARG A 315 0.28 -13.04 9.36
C ARG A 315 1.72 -12.79 9.84
N ARG A 316 1.88 -11.98 10.86
CA ARG A 316 3.17 -11.50 11.38
C ARG A 316 4.20 -12.61 11.59
N ALA A 317 3.79 -13.74 12.18
CA ALA A 317 4.70 -14.86 12.47
C ALA A 317 5.24 -15.48 11.17
N GLU A 318 4.38 -15.70 10.18
CA GLU A 318 4.77 -16.26 8.87
C GLU A 318 5.65 -15.29 8.08
N VAL A 319 5.32 -13.99 8.11
CA VAL A 319 6.15 -12.95 7.51
C VAL A 319 7.53 -12.92 8.15
N ALA A 320 7.62 -12.93 9.48
CA ALA A 320 8.90 -12.95 10.20
C ALA A 320 9.72 -14.19 9.86
N GLU A 321 9.09 -15.37 9.81
CA GLU A 321 9.73 -16.63 9.45
C GLU A 321 10.33 -16.56 8.05
N ILE A 322 9.53 -16.16 7.04
CA ILE A 322 10.01 -16.15 5.65
C ILE A 322 11.09 -15.09 5.43
N VAL A 323 10.93 -13.89 5.98
CA VAL A 323 11.94 -12.82 5.87
C VAL A 323 13.25 -13.26 6.52
N SER A 324 13.22 -13.86 7.72
CA SER A 324 14.41 -14.37 8.39
C SER A 324 15.13 -15.43 7.56
N ARG A 325 14.40 -16.38 6.99
CA ARG A 325 14.97 -17.44 6.14
C ARG A 325 15.57 -16.91 4.86
N LEU A 326 14.88 -15.96 4.19
CA LEU A 326 15.38 -15.31 2.99
C LEU A 326 16.63 -14.48 3.29
N SER A 327 16.63 -13.69 4.38
CA SER A 327 17.78 -12.87 4.79
C SER A 327 19.02 -13.71 5.05
N ALA A 328 18.87 -14.86 5.73
CA ALA A 328 19.96 -15.80 5.97
C ALA A 328 20.55 -16.35 4.66
N LYS A 329 19.72 -16.62 3.65
CA LYS A 329 20.18 -17.08 2.33
C LYS A 329 20.86 -15.99 1.51
N VAL A 330 20.31 -14.77 1.54
CA VAL A 330 20.92 -13.60 0.90
C VAL A 330 22.32 -13.34 1.48
N ALA A 331 22.44 -13.34 2.82
CA ALA A 331 23.73 -13.14 3.49
C ALA A 331 24.77 -14.23 3.16
N ALA A 332 24.34 -15.46 2.91
CA ALA A 332 25.23 -16.56 2.50
C ALA A 332 25.63 -16.52 1.03
N SER A 333 25.00 -15.66 0.22
CA SER A 333 25.25 -15.52 -1.23
C SER A 333 26.10 -14.29 -1.57
N CYS A 334 26.37 -13.43 -0.59
CA CYS A 334 27.29 -12.28 -0.66
C CYS A 334 28.67 -12.68 -0.17
#